data_0d2196dabb66dd84f16f2dec4b7eb548
#
_entry.id   0d2196dabb66dd84f16f2dec4b7eb548
#
_cell.length_a   1.000
_cell.length_b   1.000
_cell.length_c   1.000
_cell.angle_alpha   90.00
_cell.angle_beta   90.00
_cell.angle_gamma   90.00
#
_symmetry.space_group_name_H-M   'P 1'
#
loop_
_entity.id
_entity.type
_entity.pdbx_description
1 polymer ?
#
loop_
_entity_poly.entity_id
_entity_poly.type
_entity_poly.pdbx_seq_one_letter_code
_entity_poly.pdbx_strand_id
1 'polypeptide(L)'
;MTMHWTTKERRILAGLKTPAHIQSFLDELEYDENAGIGSPRVVMRTGKAQCVSGVLFACAALRELGHAPRLMYIEAVSDDSHCVAVYESAGLWGSIAKSNFTTLRSRDPVYPYLALGLSYFEGYYNQYGKRTMRSFTHPLELEPFEPRGWRFSERPLHYIDRAID
;
A
#
# COMPACT_ATOMS: atom_id res chain seq x y z
N MET A 1 11.08 21.28 3.48
CA MET A 1 9.95 20.35 3.32
C MET A 1 8.91 20.65 4.39
N THR A 2 7.67 20.86 3.96
CA THR A 2 6.56 21.04 4.92
C THR A 2 6.04 19.66 5.38
N MET A 3 5.90 19.50 6.70
CA MET A 3 5.49 18.25 7.35
C MET A 3 3.98 18.21 7.62
N HIS A 4 3.20 18.85 6.77
CA HIS A 4 1.73 18.83 6.83
C HIS A 4 1.14 18.86 5.42
N TRP A 5 -0.10 18.41 5.31
CA TRP A 5 -0.81 18.40 4.04
C TRP A 5 -1.16 19.81 3.57
N THR A 6 -0.98 20.08 2.29
CA THR A 6 -1.49 21.28 1.63
C THR A 6 -3.03 21.26 1.59
N THR A 7 -3.65 22.39 1.28
CA THR A 7 -5.11 22.47 1.11
C THR A 7 -5.60 21.52 0.03
N LYS A 8 -4.86 21.39 -1.08
CA LYS A 8 -5.20 20.49 -2.19
C LYS A 8 -5.12 19.03 -1.74
N GLU A 9 -4.05 18.64 -1.06
CA GLU A 9 -3.85 17.29 -0.54
C GLU A 9 -4.93 16.92 0.47
N ARG A 10 -5.24 17.82 1.42
CA ARG A 10 -6.34 17.62 2.37
C ARG A 10 -7.69 17.40 1.70
N ARG A 11 -7.95 18.11 0.61
CA ARG A 11 -9.20 17.96 -0.15
C ARG A 11 -9.29 16.58 -0.80
N ILE A 12 -8.20 16.08 -1.37
CA ILE A 12 -8.13 14.72 -1.92
C ILE A 12 -8.41 13.69 -0.82
N LEU A 13 -7.68 13.78 0.29
CA LEU A 13 -7.81 12.82 1.40
C LEU A 13 -9.21 12.87 2.04
N ALA A 14 -9.80 14.05 2.17
CA ALA A 14 -11.15 14.21 2.72
C ALA A 14 -12.23 13.53 1.87
N GLY A 15 -12.00 13.34 0.58
CA GLY A 15 -12.89 12.59 -0.31
C GLY A 15 -12.79 11.07 -0.15
N LEU A 16 -11.73 10.58 0.51
CA LEU A 16 -11.48 9.15 0.71
C LEU A 16 -11.99 8.71 2.08
N LYS A 17 -13.30 8.48 2.18
CA LYS A 17 -14.00 8.27 3.45
C LYS A 17 -14.02 6.83 3.93
N THR A 18 -13.67 5.89 3.08
CA THR A 18 -13.68 4.44 3.38
C THR A 18 -12.46 3.77 2.73
N PRO A 19 -12.04 2.58 3.22
CA PRO A 19 -11.01 1.78 2.55
C PRO A 19 -11.34 1.49 1.07
N ALA A 20 -12.61 1.27 0.73
CA ALA A 20 -13.04 1.07 -0.65
C ALA A 20 -12.79 2.31 -1.52
N HIS A 21 -13.00 3.51 -0.99
CA HIS A 21 -12.69 4.77 -1.70
C HIS A 21 -11.19 4.90 -1.95
N ILE A 22 -10.35 4.48 -1.00
CA ILE A 22 -8.89 4.50 -1.17
C ILE A 22 -8.50 3.53 -2.29
N GLN A 23 -9.04 2.32 -2.30
CA GLN A 23 -8.77 1.35 -3.37
C GLN A 23 -9.18 1.90 -4.74
N SER A 24 -10.37 2.49 -4.84
CA SER A 24 -10.85 3.09 -6.10
C SER A 24 -9.91 4.20 -6.58
N PHE A 25 -9.41 5.03 -5.67
CA PHE A 25 -8.43 6.07 -6.02
C PHE A 25 -7.15 5.43 -6.58
N LEU A 26 -6.63 4.38 -5.95
CA LEU A 26 -5.44 3.68 -6.45
C LEU A 26 -5.67 3.05 -7.82
N ASP A 27 -6.85 2.49 -8.05
CA ASP A 27 -7.18 1.84 -9.33
C ASP A 27 -7.18 2.82 -10.51
N GLU A 28 -7.50 4.09 -10.26
CA GLU A 28 -7.49 5.16 -11.27
C GLU A 28 -6.08 5.72 -11.55
N LEU A 29 -5.10 5.49 -10.67
CA LEU A 29 -3.74 5.96 -10.88
C LEU A 29 -3.06 5.20 -12.01
N GLU A 30 -2.26 5.90 -12.80
CA GLU A 30 -1.38 5.26 -13.78
C GLU A 30 -0.35 4.37 -13.04
N TYR A 31 -0.19 3.14 -13.50
CA TYR A 31 0.87 2.26 -12.99
C TYR A 31 2.19 2.61 -13.69
N ASP A 32 3.21 2.97 -12.91
CA ASP A 32 4.51 3.35 -13.44
C ASP A 32 5.62 2.51 -12.79
N GLU A 33 6.07 1.49 -13.51
CA GLU A 33 7.14 0.57 -13.06
C GLU A 33 8.49 1.28 -12.87
N ASN A 34 8.70 2.39 -13.56
CA ASN A 34 9.94 3.16 -13.50
C ASN A 34 9.91 4.25 -12.44
N ALA A 35 8.75 4.49 -11.82
CA ALA A 35 8.66 5.42 -10.72
C ALA A 35 9.47 4.88 -9.53
N GLY A 36 10.36 5.67 -8.99
CA GLY A 36 10.97 5.38 -7.70
C GLY A 36 9.90 5.30 -6.60
N ILE A 37 10.29 4.92 -5.39
CA ILE A 37 9.38 4.84 -4.26
C ILE A 37 8.96 6.26 -3.84
N GLY A 38 7.89 6.75 -4.42
CA GLY A 38 7.33 8.06 -4.15
C GLY A 38 6.53 8.11 -2.86
N SER A 39 6.60 9.24 -2.17
CA SER A 39 5.75 9.52 -1.02
C SER A 39 4.29 9.68 -1.41
N PRO A 40 3.34 9.61 -0.45
CA PRO A 40 1.94 9.96 -0.70
C PRO A 40 1.77 11.34 -1.37
N ARG A 41 2.58 12.33 -1.01
CA ARG A 41 2.59 13.65 -1.67
C ARG A 41 2.92 13.56 -3.15
N VAL A 42 3.97 12.81 -3.49
CA VAL A 42 4.39 12.61 -4.89
C VAL A 42 3.31 11.86 -5.68
N VAL A 43 2.70 10.84 -5.10
CA VAL A 43 1.59 10.10 -5.72
C VAL A 43 0.42 11.03 -6.06
N MET A 44 0.00 11.85 -5.10
CA MET A 44 -1.10 12.82 -5.33
C MET A 44 -0.76 13.87 -6.38
N ARG A 45 0.50 14.29 -6.44
CA ARG A 45 0.95 15.30 -7.40
C ARG A 45 1.07 14.74 -8.82
N THR A 46 1.59 13.53 -8.97
CA THR A 46 1.90 12.93 -10.28
C THR A 46 0.75 12.12 -10.87
N GLY A 47 -0.16 11.61 -10.05
CA GLY A 47 -1.19 10.67 -10.49
C GLY A 47 -0.64 9.30 -10.88
N LYS A 48 0.57 8.95 -10.44
CA LYS A 48 1.27 7.73 -10.79
C LYS A 48 1.78 7.00 -9.54
N ALA A 49 1.76 5.67 -9.58
CA ALA A 49 2.33 4.84 -8.53
C ALA A 49 2.66 3.44 -9.05
N GLN A 50 3.71 2.84 -8.50
CA GLN A 50 3.92 1.41 -8.50
C GLN A 50 3.39 0.81 -7.18
N CYS A 51 3.55 -0.49 -6.94
CA CYS A 51 2.93 -1.16 -5.79
C CYS A 51 3.32 -0.53 -4.43
N VAL A 52 4.60 -0.26 -4.19
CA VAL A 52 5.05 0.30 -2.89
C VAL A 52 4.56 1.72 -2.70
N SER A 53 4.70 2.59 -3.70
CA SER A 53 4.20 3.97 -3.63
C SER A 53 2.68 4.02 -3.40
N GLY A 54 1.94 3.14 -4.07
CA GLY A 54 0.50 3.02 -3.88
C GLY A 54 0.14 2.58 -2.46
N VAL A 55 0.89 1.63 -1.89
CA VAL A 55 0.69 1.17 -0.51
C VAL A 55 1.02 2.27 0.50
N LEU A 56 2.09 3.01 0.29
CA LEU A 56 2.42 4.14 1.16
C LEU A 56 1.32 5.21 1.13
N PHE A 57 0.78 5.50 -0.04
CA PHE A 57 -0.39 6.38 -0.14
C PHE A 57 -1.60 5.81 0.62
N ALA A 58 -1.91 4.52 0.43
CA ALA A 58 -3.02 3.88 1.15
C ALA A 58 -2.83 3.91 2.67
N CYS A 59 -1.61 3.68 3.16
CA CYS A 59 -1.30 3.79 4.58
C CYS A 59 -1.52 5.21 5.12
N ALA A 60 -1.12 6.23 4.37
CA ALA A 60 -1.36 7.62 4.74
C ALA A 60 -2.86 7.95 4.77
N ALA A 61 -3.62 7.51 3.78
CA ALA A 61 -5.06 7.72 3.73
C ALA A 61 -5.79 6.95 4.85
N LEU A 62 -5.40 5.71 5.14
CA LEU A 62 -5.91 4.93 6.26
C LEU A 62 -5.63 5.61 7.60
N ARG A 63 -4.47 6.24 7.75
CA ARG A 63 -4.14 7.02 8.96
C ARG A 63 -5.11 8.19 9.17
N GLU A 64 -5.52 8.86 8.11
CA GLU A 64 -6.53 9.92 8.19
C GLU A 64 -7.92 9.38 8.61
N LEU A 65 -8.19 8.09 8.38
CA LEU A 65 -9.40 7.40 8.83
C LEU A 65 -9.27 6.83 10.25
N GLY A 66 -8.13 7.01 10.92
CA GLY A 66 -7.91 6.54 12.28
C GLY A 66 -7.25 5.16 12.39
N HIS A 67 -6.79 4.58 11.29
CA HIS A 67 -6.03 3.32 11.30
C HIS A 67 -4.53 3.57 11.45
N ALA A 68 -3.83 2.67 12.13
CA ALA A 68 -2.37 2.68 12.14
C ALA A 68 -1.82 2.41 10.73
N PRO A 69 -0.80 3.17 10.27
CA PRO A 69 -0.22 2.97 8.95
C PRO A 69 0.68 1.72 8.95
N ARG A 70 0.17 0.63 8.41
CA ARG A 70 0.81 -0.69 8.39
C ARG A 70 0.78 -1.28 7.00
N LEU A 71 1.80 -2.06 6.67
CA LEU A 71 1.84 -2.82 5.43
C LEU A 71 2.25 -4.27 5.67
N MET A 72 1.90 -5.13 4.72
CA MET A 72 2.34 -6.51 4.61
C MET A 72 3.19 -6.63 3.35
N TYR A 73 4.39 -7.19 3.47
CA TYR A 73 5.22 -7.55 2.32
C TYR A 73 5.00 -9.02 1.99
N ILE A 74 4.76 -9.32 0.72
CA ILE A 74 4.50 -10.66 0.20
C ILE A 74 5.66 -11.04 -0.72
N GLU A 75 6.37 -12.10 -0.37
CA GLU A 75 7.51 -12.61 -1.11
C GLU A 75 7.08 -13.69 -2.11
N ALA A 76 7.63 -13.62 -3.30
CA ALA A 76 7.41 -14.60 -4.37
C ALA A 76 8.74 -15.13 -4.89
N VAL A 77 8.72 -16.34 -5.45
CA VAL A 77 9.89 -16.99 -6.05
C VAL A 77 9.77 -16.95 -7.57
N SER A 78 10.82 -16.44 -8.23
CA SER A 78 10.86 -16.25 -9.69
C SER A 78 9.68 -15.42 -10.21
N ASP A 79 9.32 -14.39 -9.45
CA ASP A 79 8.22 -13.47 -9.72
C ASP A 79 8.45 -12.21 -8.88
N ASP A 80 7.74 -11.12 -9.22
CA ASP A 80 7.81 -9.89 -8.45
C ASP A 80 7.15 -10.06 -7.08
N SER A 81 7.81 -9.56 -6.05
CA SER A 81 7.23 -9.43 -4.72
C SER A 81 6.15 -8.33 -4.72
N HIS A 82 5.25 -8.37 -3.76
CA HIS A 82 4.12 -7.45 -3.67
C HIS A 82 3.99 -6.87 -2.27
N CYS A 83 3.35 -5.72 -2.19
CA CYS A 83 3.12 -5.03 -0.94
C CYS A 83 1.65 -4.61 -0.86
N VAL A 84 1.05 -4.77 0.30
CA VAL A 84 -0.33 -4.34 0.55
C VAL A 84 -0.42 -3.54 1.84
N ALA A 85 -1.23 -2.48 1.85
CA ALA A 85 -1.59 -1.80 3.09
C ALA A 85 -2.60 -2.67 3.84
N VAL A 86 -2.44 -2.83 5.15
CA VAL A 86 -3.32 -3.65 5.97
C VAL A 86 -3.97 -2.81 7.06
N TYR A 87 -5.22 -3.12 7.36
CA TYR A 87 -5.98 -2.43 8.41
C TYR A 87 -6.89 -3.40 9.14
N GLU A 88 -7.21 -3.06 10.37
CA GLU A 88 -8.09 -3.85 11.23
C GLU A 88 -9.40 -3.12 11.44
N SER A 89 -10.49 -3.85 11.38
CA SER A 89 -11.83 -3.37 11.68
C SER A 89 -12.59 -4.45 12.43
N ALA A 90 -13.09 -4.13 13.62
CA ALA A 90 -13.81 -5.09 14.49
C ALA A 90 -13.04 -6.41 14.72
N GLY A 91 -11.72 -6.33 14.87
CA GLY A 91 -10.85 -7.49 15.12
C GLY A 91 -10.49 -8.31 13.87
N LEU A 92 -10.97 -7.93 12.68
CA LEU A 92 -10.67 -8.60 11.43
C LEU A 92 -9.87 -7.68 10.50
N TRP A 93 -9.08 -8.29 9.61
CA TRP A 93 -8.14 -7.59 8.77
C TRP A 93 -8.58 -7.53 7.32
N GLY A 94 -8.38 -6.36 6.72
CA GLY A 94 -8.52 -6.11 5.30
C GLY A 94 -7.26 -5.50 4.72
N SER A 95 -7.25 -5.30 3.40
CA SER A 95 -6.09 -4.76 2.69
C SER A 95 -6.47 -3.91 1.50
N ILE A 96 -5.53 -3.05 1.12
CA ILE A 96 -5.61 -2.16 -0.04
C ILE A 96 -4.28 -2.25 -0.77
N ALA A 97 -4.30 -2.35 -2.10
CA ALA A 97 -3.08 -2.44 -2.88
C ALA A 97 -3.19 -1.83 -4.27
N LYS A 98 -2.05 -1.35 -4.78
CA LYS A 98 -1.89 -0.94 -6.18
C LYS A 98 -1.28 -2.09 -6.96
N SER A 99 -2.01 -2.60 -7.94
CA SER A 99 -1.55 -3.68 -8.81
C SER A 99 -2.23 -3.65 -10.17
N ASN A 100 -1.51 -4.07 -11.21
CA ASN A 100 -2.09 -4.34 -12.52
C ASN A 100 -2.96 -5.61 -12.50
N PHE A 101 -2.76 -6.48 -11.50
CA PHE A 101 -3.51 -7.73 -11.35
C PHE A 101 -4.62 -7.54 -10.33
N THR A 102 -5.87 -7.71 -10.76
CA THR A 102 -7.05 -7.52 -9.89
C THR A 102 -7.05 -8.47 -8.71
N THR A 103 -6.51 -9.68 -8.87
CA THR A 103 -6.39 -10.70 -7.82
C THR A 103 -5.45 -10.30 -6.68
N LEU A 104 -4.57 -9.31 -6.88
CA LEU A 104 -3.60 -8.83 -5.89
C LEU A 104 -3.99 -7.48 -5.28
N ARG A 105 -5.19 -6.99 -5.52
CA ARG A 105 -5.71 -5.74 -4.97
C ARG A 105 -6.32 -5.93 -3.59
N SER A 106 -7.41 -5.27 -3.27
CA SER A 106 -8.00 -5.23 -1.94
C SER A 106 -8.60 -6.55 -1.45
N ARG A 107 -8.70 -6.65 -0.12
CA ARG A 107 -9.54 -7.61 0.59
C ARG A 107 -10.37 -6.86 1.62
N ASP A 108 -11.64 -7.23 1.73
CA ASP A 108 -12.51 -6.71 2.78
C ASP A 108 -12.04 -7.17 4.17
N PRO A 109 -12.33 -6.43 5.26
CA PRO A 109 -11.87 -6.76 6.60
C PRO A 109 -12.68 -7.89 7.23
N VAL A 110 -12.55 -9.09 6.68
CA VAL A 110 -13.29 -10.30 7.08
C VAL A 110 -12.36 -11.45 7.49
N TYR A 111 -11.04 -11.20 7.54
CA TYR A 111 -10.04 -12.22 7.76
C TYR A 111 -9.32 -12.08 9.10
N PRO A 112 -9.04 -13.18 9.82
CA PRO A 112 -7.87 -13.19 10.70
C PRO A 112 -6.60 -12.88 9.91
N TYR A 113 -5.57 -12.30 10.54
CA TYR A 113 -4.41 -11.79 9.81
C TYR A 113 -3.73 -12.84 8.92
N LEU A 114 -3.50 -14.06 9.46
CA LEU A 114 -2.88 -15.13 8.68
C LEU A 114 -3.74 -15.53 7.46
N ALA A 115 -5.05 -15.58 7.63
CA ALA A 115 -5.96 -15.88 6.52
C ALA A 115 -5.96 -14.76 5.47
N LEU A 116 -5.80 -13.49 5.87
CA LEU A 116 -5.63 -12.38 4.93
C LEU A 116 -4.41 -12.62 4.03
N GLY A 117 -3.26 -12.93 4.61
CA GLY A 117 -2.04 -13.23 3.84
C GLY A 117 -2.25 -14.41 2.90
N LEU A 118 -2.79 -15.51 3.40
CA LEU A 118 -3.06 -16.72 2.61
C LEU A 118 -4.08 -16.47 1.48
N SER A 119 -4.97 -15.52 1.62
CA SER A 119 -5.98 -15.20 0.60
C SER A 119 -5.36 -14.75 -0.74
N TYR A 120 -4.11 -14.32 -0.74
CA TYR A 120 -3.39 -13.90 -1.94
C TYR A 120 -2.78 -15.06 -2.72
N PHE A 121 -2.59 -16.22 -2.10
CA PHE A 121 -1.86 -17.33 -2.70
C PHE A 121 -2.48 -17.82 -4.02
N GLU A 122 -3.80 -18.00 -4.05
CA GLU A 122 -4.49 -18.53 -5.24
C GLU A 122 -4.44 -17.58 -6.44
N GLY A 123 -4.41 -16.27 -6.21
CA GLY A 123 -4.34 -15.25 -7.25
C GLY A 123 -2.92 -14.79 -7.58
N TYR A 124 -1.90 -15.39 -6.98
CA TYR A 124 -0.51 -14.99 -7.14
C TYR A 124 0.25 -15.99 -8.01
N TYR A 125 0.29 -15.73 -9.31
CA TYR A 125 0.91 -16.63 -10.28
C TYR A 125 1.67 -15.83 -11.35
N ASN A 126 2.72 -16.46 -11.89
CA ASN A 126 3.54 -15.87 -12.95
C ASN A 126 2.93 -16.09 -14.35
N GLN A 127 3.62 -15.62 -15.37
CA GLN A 127 3.22 -15.75 -16.79
C GLN A 127 3.06 -17.20 -17.26
N TYR A 128 3.61 -18.18 -16.53
CA TYR A 128 3.50 -19.61 -16.83
C TYR A 128 2.38 -20.29 -16.04
N GLY A 129 1.55 -19.53 -15.33
CA GLY A 129 0.45 -20.04 -14.51
C GLY A 129 0.90 -20.75 -13.23
N LYS A 130 2.16 -20.61 -12.81
CA LYS A 130 2.66 -21.21 -11.57
C LYS A 130 2.45 -20.26 -10.40
N ARG A 131 1.90 -20.79 -9.30
CA ARG A 131 1.77 -20.04 -8.05
C ARG A 131 3.14 -19.79 -7.43
N THR A 132 3.46 -18.53 -7.20
CA THR A 132 4.82 -18.08 -6.85
C THR A 132 4.95 -17.53 -5.44
N MET A 133 3.85 -17.19 -4.79
CA MET A 133 3.86 -16.71 -3.40
C MET A 133 4.47 -17.73 -2.46
N ARG A 134 5.38 -17.29 -1.56
CA ARG A 134 6.07 -18.17 -0.60
C ARG A 134 5.91 -17.74 0.85
N SER A 135 5.90 -16.44 1.12
CA SER A 135 5.81 -15.94 2.48
C SER A 135 5.18 -14.56 2.53
N PHE A 136 4.80 -14.14 3.71
CA PHE A 136 4.38 -12.77 3.99
C PHE A 136 4.77 -12.38 5.41
N THR A 137 4.96 -11.10 5.62
CA THR A 137 5.43 -10.56 6.90
C THR A 137 4.29 -10.36 7.90
N HIS A 138 4.65 -10.22 9.16
CA HIS A 138 3.80 -9.55 10.14
C HIS A 138 3.52 -8.11 9.68
N PRO A 139 2.50 -7.42 10.23
CA PRO A 139 2.28 -6.02 9.92
C PRO A 139 3.53 -5.20 10.21
N LEU A 140 4.04 -4.50 9.19
CA LEU A 140 5.18 -3.60 9.31
C LEU A 140 4.68 -2.19 9.59
N GLU A 141 5.11 -1.62 10.71
CA GLU A 141 4.67 -0.30 11.17
C GLU A 141 5.41 0.82 10.43
N LEU A 142 4.69 1.81 9.92
CA LEU A 142 5.28 3.02 9.34
C LEU A 142 5.42 4.17 10.34
N GLU A 143 4.77 4.09 11.49
CA GLU A 143 4.84 5.12 12.54
C GLU A 143 6.29 5.49 12.95
N PRO A 144 7.24 4.54 13.06
CA PRO A 144 8.63 4.87 13.36
C PRO A 144 9.30 5.79 12.34
N PHE A 145 8.77 5.89 11.12
CA PHE A 145 9.31 6.76 10.06
C PHE A 145 8.66 8.15 10.01
N GLU A 146 7.67 8.43 10.88
CA GLU A 146 7.01 9.75 10.94
C GLU A 146 8.02 10.90 11.13
N PRO A 147 9.03 10.81 12.01
CA PRO A 147 10.01 11.88 12.16
C PRO A 147 10.80 12.17 10.89
N ARG A 148 10.86 11.23 9.95
CA ARG A 148 11.53 11.39 8.66
C ARG A 148 10.62 11.96 7.56
N GLY A 149 9.35 12.20 7.88
CA GLY A 149 8.40 12.82 6.96
C GLY A 149 8.06 11.98 5.73
N TRP A 150 7.96 10.67 5.89
CA TRP A 150 7.70 9.74 4.78
C TRP A 150 6.47 10.10 3.94
N ARG A 151 5.46 10.74 4.55
CA ARG A 151 4.25 11.14 3.84
C ARG A 151 4.45 12.33 2.90
N PHE A 152 5.46 13.15 3.16
CA PHE A 152 5.62 14.49 2.58
C PHE A 152 6.91 14.66 1.75
N SER A 153 7.77 13.64 1.68
CA SER A 153 9.05 13.72 1.01
C SER A 153 8.92 13.96 -0.49
N GLU A 154 9.69 14.87 -1.02
CA GLU A 154 9.85 15.05 -2.48
C GLU A 154 10.94 14.13 -3.04
N ARG A 155 11.71 13.49 -2.18
CA ARG A 155 12.77 12.55 -2.56
C ARG A 155 12.30 11.12 -2.43
N PRO A 156 12.84 10.18 -3.23
CA PRO A 156 12.53 8.76 -3.11
C PRO A 156 12.78 8.22 -1.70
N LEU A 157 11.92 7.32 -1.25
CA LEU A 157 11.91 6.77 0.11
C LEU A 157 12.69 5.45 0.21
N HIS A 158 13.95 5.45 -0.26
CA HIS A 158 14.79 4.25 -0.26
C HIS A 158 14.99 3.60 1.11
N TYR A 159 14.87 4.38 2.18
CA TYR A 159 15.01 3.83 3.53
C TYR A 159 13.82 2.98 3.95
N ILE A 160 12.63 3.24 3.41
CA ILE A 160 11.46 2.38 3.63
C ILE A 160 11.63 1.09 2.84
N ASP A 161 12.08 1.18 1.61
CA ASP A 161 12.38 0.02 0.77
C ASP A 161 13.33 -0.95 1.48
N ARG A 162 14.45 -0.43 1.98
CA ARG A 162 15.41 -1.23 2.75
C ARG A 162 14.87 -1.80 4.06
N ALA A 163 13.83 -1.22 4.61
CA ALA A 163 13.21 -1.73 5.84
C ALA A 163 12.15 -2.81 5.57
N ILE A 164 11.65 -2.86 4.34
CA ILE A 164 10.71 -3.88 3.88
C ILE A 164 11.44 -5.16 3.47
N ASP A 165 12.63 -5.02 2.83
CA ASP A 165 13.49 -6.14 2.46
C ASP A 165 14.11 -6.77 3.72
#